data_402884a401fc098b1eb14424cced6675
#
_entry.id   402884a401fc098b1eb14424cced6675
#
_cell.length_a   1.000
_cell.length_b   1.000
_cell.length_c   1.000
_cell.angle_alpha   90.00
_cell.angle_beta   90.00
_cell.angle_gamma   90.00
#
_symmetry.space_group_name_H-M   'P 1'
#
loop_
_entity.id
_entity.type
_entity.pdbx_description
1 polymer ?
#
loop_
_entity_poly.entity_id
_entity_poly.type
_entity_poly.pdbx_seq_one_letter_code
_entity_poly.pdbx_strand_id
1 'polypeptide(L)' 'MKMTKPQKKIKKVMGEFKEGTLHSGKKGPVVKSPKQAIAIALSEARKAKKK' A
#
# COMPACT_ATOMS: atom_id res chain seq x y z
N MET A 1 8.62 -11.09 16.02
CA MET A 1 8.86 -11.59 14.67
C MET A 1 9.07 -10.45 13.70
N LYS A 2 9.98 -10.63 12.78
CA LYS A 2 10.24 -9.59 11.79
C LYS A 2 9.25 -9.69 10.63
N MET A 3 8.76 -8.56 10.20
CA MET A 3 7.89 -8.53 9.04
C MET A 3 8.73 -8.62 7.77
N THR A 4 8.20 -9.31 6.77
CA THR A 4 8.86 -9.36 5.47
C THR A 4 8.68 -8.01 4.76
N LYS A 5 9.47 -7.80 3.71
CA LYS A 5 9.35 -6.57 2.94
C LYS A 5 7.93 -6.36 2.40
N PRO A 6 7.29 -7.38 1.81
CA PRO A 6 5.91 -7.21 1.36
C PRO A 6 4.95 -6.84 2.49
N GLN A 7 5.13 -7.45 3.67
CA GLN A 7 4.26 -7.13 4.79
C GLN A 7 4.43 -5.68 5.24
N LYS A 8 5.66 -5.20 5.23
CA LYS A 8 5.90 -3.81 5.60
C LYS A 8 5.23 -2.85 4.61
N LYS A 9 5.29 -3.18 3.34
CA LYS A 9 4.65 -2.34 2.33
C LYS A 9 3.14 -2.32 2.49
N ILE A 10 2.55 -3.47 2.74
CA ILE A 10 1.10 -3.54 2.93
C ILE A 10 0.69 -2.73 4.14
N LYS A 11 1.42 -2.88 5.23
CA LYS A 11 1.10 -2.15 6.45
C LYS A 11 1.22 -0.64 6.23
N LYS A 12 2.24 -0.22 5.52
CA LYS A 12 2.42 1.20 5.23
C LYS A 12 1.27 1.76 4.41
N VAL A 13 0.89 1.03 3.36
CA VAL A 13 -0.19 1.48 2.48
C VAL A 13 -1.50 1.58 3.27
N MET A 14 -1.80 0.56 4.07
CA MET A 14 -3.04 0.59 4.84
C MET A 14 -3.02 1.71 5.88
N GLY A 15 -1.86 1.98 6.45
CA GLY A 15 -1.74 3.10 7.38
C GLY A 15 -2.03 4.43 6.71
N GLU A 16 -1.48 4.63 5.52
CA GLU A 16 -1.72 5.86 4.78
C GLU A 16 -3.19 5.97 4.38
N PHE A 17 -3.81 4.85 4.06
CA PHE A 17 -5.22 4.85 3.73
C PHE A 17 -6.06 5.33 4.91
N LYS A 18 -5.74 4.84 6.09
CA LYS A 18 -6.47 5.25 7.30
C LYS A 18 -6.29 6.73 7.60
N GLU A 19 -5.12 7.25 7.32
CA GLU A 19 -4.83 8.66 7.56
C GLU A 19 -5.36 9.56 6.45
N GLY A 20 -5.79 8.97 5.35
CA GLY A 20 -6.30 9.74 4.23
C GLY A 20 -5.22 10.35 3.36
N THR A 21 -4.02 9.80 3.41
CA THR A 21 -2.90 10.31 2.63
C THR A 21 -2.45 9.36 1.53
N LEU A 22 -3.16 8.24 1.38
CA LEU A 22 -2.81 7.27 0.36
C LEU A 22 -3.23 7.76 -1.02
N HIS A 23 -2.29 7.79 -1.94
CA HIS A 23 -2.54 8.22 -3.30
C HIS A 23 -2.43 7.06 -4.27
N SER A 24 -3.18 7.15 -5.34
CA SER A 24 -3.09 6.19 -6.43
C SER A 24 -1.92 6.58 -7.31
N GLY A 25 -0.77 5.97 -7.03
CA GLY A 25 0.46 6.38 -7.70
C GLY A 25 1.06 7.59 -7.00
N LYS A 26 2.12 8.13 -7.59
CA LYS A 26 2.85 9.22 -6.95
C LYS A 26 2.10 10.54 -7.00
N LYS A 27 1.35 10.77 -8.06
CA LYS A 27 0.64 12.03 -8.24
C LYS A 27 -0.85 11.83 -8.44
N GLY A 28 -1.34 10.64 -8.14
CA GLY A 28 -2.73 10.36 -8.32
C GLY A 28 -3.59 10.94 -7.20
N PRO A 29 -4.91 10.83 -7.36
CA PRO A 29 -5.82 11.31 -6.33
C PRO A 29 -5.75 10.45 -5.07
N VAL A 30 -6.22 11.02 -3.98
CA VAL A 30 -6.26 10.28 -2.72
C VAL A 30 -7.21 9.10 -2.84
N VAL A 31 -6.74 7.93 -2.40
CA VAL A 31 -7.54 6.71 -2.43
C VAL A 31 -8.48 6.71 -1.24
N LYS A 32 -9.78 6.57 -1.53
CA LYS A 32 -10.79 6.54 -0.47
C LYS A 32 -11.51 5.20 -0.40
N SER A 33 -11.27 4.33 -1.36
CA SER A 33 -11.93 3.04 -1.40
C SER A 33 -11.05 1.97 -0.78
N PRO A 34 -11.59 1.17 0.18
CA PRO A 34 -10.80 0.09 0.77
C PRO A 34 -10.37 -0.94 -0.26
N LYS A 35 -11.19 -1.20 -1.25
CA LYS A 35 -10.81 -2.15 -2.30
C LYS A 35 -9.59 -1.65 -3.06
N GLN A 36 -9.58 -0.36 -3.37
CA GLN A 36 -8.47 0.21 -4.10
C GLN A 36 -7.21 0.23 -3.23
N ALA A 37 -7.36 0.51 -1.95
CA ALA A 37 -6.23 0.49 -1.04
C ALA A 37 -5.61 -0.90 -0.97
N ILE A 38 -6.43 -1.92 -0.94
CA ILE A 38 -5.95 -3.30 -0.92
C ILE A 38 -5.20 -3.62 -2.20
N ALA A 39 -5.73 -3.18 -3.34
CA ALA A 39 -5.07 -3.42 -4.62
C ALA A 39 -3.70 -2.75 -4.66
N ILE A 40 -3.63 -1.53 -4.16
CA ILE A 40 -2.35 -0.81 -4.11
C ILE A 40 -1.37 -1.51 -3.19
N ALA A 41 -1.87 -1.96 -2.03
CA ALA A 41 -1.02 -2.67 -1.08
C ALA A 41 -0.44 -3.94 -1.69
N LEU A 42 -1.28 -4.69 -2.38
CA LEU A 42 -0.82 -5.91 -3.04
C LEU A 42 0.20 -5.61 -4.13
N SER A 43 -0.04 -4.54 -4.87
CA SER A 43 0.88 -4.13 -5.92
C SER A 43 2.25 -3.77 -5.34
N GLU A 44 2.25 -3.03 -4.24
CA GLU A 44 3.50 -2.66 -3.59
C GLU A 44 4.22 -3.88 -3.01
N ALA A 45 3.44 -4.80 -2.44
CA ALA A 45 4.02 -6.00 -1.89
C ALA A 45 4.68 -6.84 -2.98
N ARG A 46 4.06 -6.90 -4.14
CA ARG A 46 4.63 -7.65 -5.26
C ARG A 46 5.92 -7.01 -5.74
N LYS A 47 5.96 -5.69 -5.78
CA LYS A 47 7.20 -5.01 -6.17
C LYS A 47 8.31 -5.28 -5.16
N ALA A 48 7.98 -5.26 -3.88
CA ALA A 48 8.98 -5.48 -2.85
C ALA A 48 9.50 -6.91 -2.88
N LYS A 49 8.67 -7.84 -3.35
CA LYS A 49 9.06 -9.25 -3.43
C LYS A 49 9.85 -9.56 -4.68
N LYS A 50 9.87 -8.67 -5.62
CA LYS A 50 10.58 -8.89 -6.86
C LYS A 50 12.06 -9.07 -6.61
N LYS A 51 12.64 -10.01 -7.29
CA LYS A 51 14.09 -10.26 -7.20
C LYS A 51 14.88 -9.28 -8.02
#